data_f04b91d2ab9bce4da4dc7729efc8a526
#
_entry.id   f04b91d2ab9bce4da4dc7729efc8a526
#
_cell.length_a   1.000
_cell.length_b   1.000
_cell.length_c   1.000
_cell.angle_alpha   90.00
_cell.angle_beta   90.00
_cell.angle_gamma   90.00
#
_symmetry.space_group_name_H-M   'P 1'
#
loop_
_entity.id
_entity.type
_entity.pdbx_description
1 polymer ?
#
loop_
_entity_poly.entity_id
_entity_poly.type
_entity_poly.pdbx_seq_one_letter_code
_entity_poly.pdbx_strand_id
1 'polypeptide(L)'
;MDDNLQEILKIVDDHQISLEEEDIFNFLRITRRWPPKYSWGQPSIEIITQYVDCHHPFFDWSDGHFVFDEWKKYYDSGFTTIMSNVLDLNIELRSLRDKIFQYTGTYINGNFYFSAGSTKHRVSFDPHEHNYNVILKPIYGKSTWQLSGSEFEVSKKSFLIPEGESHSVNKCVDKKLSLTLNIQ
;
A
#
# COMPACT_ATOMS: atom_id res chain seq x y z
N MET A 1 -20.82 13.12 -4.77
CA MET A 1 -19.93 11.96 -4.83
C MET A 1 -20.63 10.93 -5.72
N ASP A 2 -19.96 10.33 -6.64
CA ASP A 2 -20.55 9.36 -7.58
C ASP A 2 -21.09 8.16 -6.80
N ASP A 3 -22.33 7.74 -7.05
CA ASP A 3 -23.00 6.62 -6.37
C ASP A 3 -22.21 5.31 -6.53
N ASN A 4 -21.54 5.13 -7.66
CA ASN A 4 -20.67 3.98 -7.91
C ASN A 4 -19.47 3.95 -6.96
N LEU A 5 -18.81 5.07 -6.73
CA LEU A 5 -17.67 5.16 -5.82
C LEU A 5 -18.08 4.91 -4.36
N GLN A 6 -19.29 5.33 -3.97
CA GLN A 6 -19.83 5.03 -2.65
C GLN A 6 -20.06 3.52 -2.45
N GLU A 7 -20.62 2.85 -3.44
CA GLU A 7 -20.85 1.40 -3.32
C GLU A 7 -19.51 0.62 -3.34
N ILE A 8 -18.53 1.04 -4.15
CA ILE A 8 -17.18 0.43 -4.11
C ILE A 8 -16.55 0.64 -2.72
N LEU A 9 -16.62 1.85 -2.16
CA LEU A 9 -16.12 2.14 -0.83
C LEU A 9 -16.77 1.24 0.23
N LYS A 10 -18.07 1.00 0.13
CA LYS A 10 -18.81 0.08 1.01
C LYS A 10 -18.34 -1.37 0.83
N ILE A 11 -18.20 -1.85 -0.41
CA ILE A 11 -17.64 -3.20 -0.69
C ILE A 11 -16.28 -3.35 -0.03
N VAL A 12 -15.41 -2.34 -0.14
CA VAL A 12 -14.07 -2.34 0.46
C VAL A 12 -14.15 -2.33 1.98
N ASP A 13 -15.01 -1.49 2.57
CA ASP A 13 -15.13 -1.37 4.03
C ASP A 13 -15.67 -2.65 4.68
N ASP A 14 -16.68 -3.26 4.06
CA ASP A 14 -17.32 -4.50 4.51
C ASP A 14 -16.44 -5.75 4.31
N HIS A 15 -15.45 -5.69 3.42
CA HIS A 15 -14.59 -6.83 3.12
C HIS A 15 -13.50 -7.00 4.19
N GLN A 16 -13.52 -8.13 4.90
CA GLN A 16 -12.51 -8.43 5.91
C GLN A 16 -11.21 -8.92 5.26
N ILE A 17 -10.10 -8.38 5.75
CA ILE A 17 -8.73 -8.79 5.40
C ILE A 17 -7.99 -8.99 6.72
N SER A 18 -7.58 -10.23 6.98
CA SER A 18 -6.93 -10.64 8.23
C SER A 18 -5.45 -10.88 7.96
N LEU A 19 -4.67 -9.81 7.95
CA LEU A 19 -3.22 -9.85 7.73
C LEU A 19 -2.49 -9.32 8.97
N GLU A 20 -1.49 -10.08 9.39
CA GLU A 20 -0.54 -9.70 10.41
C GLU A 20 0.79 -9.26 9.78
N GLU A 21 1.65 -8.63 10.56
CA GLU A 21 2.98 -8.20 10.11
C GLU A 21 3.81 -9.37 9.54
N GLU A 22 3.74 -10.54 10.19
CA GLU A 22 4.49 -11.71 9.75
C GLU A 22 3.99 -12.25 8.39
N ASP A 23 2.72 -12.09 8.05
CA ASP A 23 2.22 -12.43 6.72
C ASP A 23 2.88 -11.58 5.64
N ILE A 24 3.04 -10.27 5.89
CA ILE A 24 3.75 -9.36 5.00
C ILE A 24 5.22 -9.76 4.87
N PHE A 25 5.87 -10.11 5.99
CA PHE A 25 7.25 -10.57 5.97
C PHE A 25 7.40 -11.89 5.18
N ASN A 26 6.45 -12.79 5.29
CA ASN A 26 6.44 -14.02 4.50
C ASN A 26 6.24 -13.76 3.02
N PHE A 27 5.35 -12.83 2.63
CA PHE A 27 5.21 -12.40 1.23
C PHE A 27 6.53 -11.86 0.70
N LEU A 28 7.23 -11.02 1.46
CA LEU A 28 8.52 -10.46 1.06
C LEU A 28 9.59 -11.55 0.88
N ARG A 29 9.68 -12.51 1.81
CA ARG A 29 10.67 -13.60 1.76
C ARG A 29 10.52 -14.52 0.55
N ILE A 30 9.29 -14.70 0.05
CA ILE A 30 9.01 -15.53 -1.12
C ILE A 30 8.96 -14.73 -2.42
N THR A 31 9.00 -13.40 -2.35
CA THR A 31 8.93 -12.54 -3.53
C THR A 31 10.17 -12.71 -4.39
N ARG A 32 9.94 -12.89 -5.69
CA ARG A 32 10.97 -12.97 -6.72
C ARG A 32 10.63 -12.07 -7.89
N ARG A 33 11.66 -11.55 -8.55
CA ARG A 33 11.57 -10.87 -9.84
C ARG A 33 12.23 -11.72 -10.90
N TRP A 34 11.47 -12.07 -11.94
CA TRP A 34 12.03 -12.81 -13.06
C TRP A 34 11.53 -12.31 -14.41
N PRO A 35 12.40 -11.99 -15.34
CA PRO A 35 13.86 -11.86 -15.13
C PRO A 35 14.15 -10.74 -14.12
N PRO A 36 15.25 -10.78 -13.38
CA PRO A 36 15.53 -9.82 -12.29
C PRO A 36 15.44 -8.35 -12.73
N LYS A 37 15.75 -8.08 -13.98
CA LYS A 37 15.76 -6.73 -14.56
C LYS A 37 14.40 -6.23 -15.04
N TYR A 38 13.45 -7.12 -15.35
CA TYR A 38 12.15 -6.78 -15.92
C TYR A 38 11.06 -7.55 -15.20
N SER A 39 10.16 -6.86 -14.52
CA SER A 39 9.12 -7.49 -13.70
C SER A 39 7.76 -6.88 -13.95
N TRP A 40 7.25 -6.98 -15.17
CA TRP A 40 5.89 -6.57 -15.48
C TRP A 40 4.89 -7.44 -14.71
N GLY A 41 3.96 -6.79 -14.00
CA GLY A 41 2.90 -7.47 -13.26
C GLY A 41 3.31 -8.21 -11.98
N GLN A 42 4.57 -8.17 -11.61
CA GLN A 42 5.03 -8.69 -10.31
C GLN A 42 4.98 -7.59 -9.24
N PRO A 43 4.83 -7.93 -7.95
CA PRO A 43 4.93 -6.95 -6.90
C PRO A 43 6.26 -6.19 -6.99
N SER A 44 6.21 -4.86 -7.02
CA SER A 44 7.38 -4.03 -6.81
C SER A 44 7.45 -3.64 -5.35
N ILE A 45 8.65 -3.53 -4.81
CA ILE A 45 8.88 -3.17 -3.41
C ILE A 45 9.78 -1.96 -3.38
N GLU A 46 9.27 -0.90 -2.78
CA GLU A 46 9.90 0.40 -2.72
C GLU A 46 9.96 0.87 -1.27
N ILE A 47 11.01 1.61 -0.92
CA ILE A 47 11.05 2.34 0.34
C ILE A 47 10.90 3.82 0.06
N ILE A 48 9.98 4.44 0.76
CA ILE A 48 9.84 5.89 0.71
C ILE A 48 10.95 6.50 1.56
N THR A 49 11.96 7.00 0.89
CA THR A 49 12.93 7.89 1.47
C THR A 49 12.82 9.23 0.75
N GLN A 50 13.01 10.33 1.44
CA GLN A 50 13.01 11.66 0.81
C GLN A 50 14.12 11.83 -0.23
N TYR A 51 15.04 10.88 -0.35
CA TYR A 51 16.29 11.06 -1.08
C TYR A 51 16.70 9.90 -2.00
N VAL A 52 16.09 8.73 -1.92
CA VAL A 52 16.56 7.57 -2.67
C VAL A 52 15.38 6.70 -3.11
N ASP A 53 15.24 6.54 -4.39
CA ASP A 53 14.46 5.46 -5.00
C ASP A 53 15.25 4.16 -4.85
N CYS A 54 14.88 3.35 -3.84
CA CYS A 54 15.63 2.18 -3.43
C CYS A 54 15.10 0.87 -4.02
N HIS A 55 14.64 0.87 -5.27
CA HIS A 55 14.16 -0.35 -5.92
C HIS A 55 15.20 -1.47 -6.00
N HIS A 56 16.46 -1.11 -6.16
CA HIS A 56 17.50 -2.04 -6.58
C HIS A 56 18.22 -2.78 -5.44
N PRO A 57 18.46 -2.18 -4.27
CA PRO A 57 19.26 -2.85 -3.24
C PRO A 57 18.58 -4.06 -2.59
N PHE A 58 17.26 -4.24 -2.78
CA PHE A 58 16.49 -5.29 -2.12
C PHE A 58 16.23 -6.53 -2.96
N PHE A 59 16.76 -6.60 -4.18
CA PHE A 59 16.68 -7.79 -5.00
C PHE A 59 18.07 -8.29 -5.37
N ASP A 60 18.33 -9.56 -5.18
CA ASP A 60 19.53 -10.20 -5.71
C ASP A 60 19.38 -10.33 -7.23
N TRP A 61 20.34 -9.74 -7.97
CA TRP A 61 20.30 -9.72 -9.42
C TRP A 61 20.66 -11.07 -10.05
N SER A 62 21.25 -11.98 -9.28
CA SER A 62 21.62 -13.30 -9.78
C SER A 62 20.44 -14.26 -9.86
N ASP A 63 19.51 -14.18 -8.92
CA ASP A 63 18.37 -15.09 -8.81
C ASP A 63 17.01 -14.42 -8.63
N GLY A 64 16.99 -13.09 -8.50
CA GLY A 64 15.78 -12.30 -8.37
C GLY A 64 15.09 -12.37 -7.00
N HIS A 65 15.73 -12.95 -6.00
CA HIS A 65 15.19 -12.97 -4.64
C HIS A 65 15.21 -11.59 -3.99
N PHE A 66 14.22 -11.35 -3.14
CA PHE A 66 14.20 -10.18 -2.27
C PHE A 66 15.18 -10.35 -1.12
N VAL A 67 16.08 -9.37 -0.94
CA VAL A 67 17.11 -9.39 0.11
C VAL A 67 16.49 -8.86 1.42
N PHE A 68 15.79 -9.72 2.11
CA PHE A 68 14.95 -9.38 3.27
C PHE A 68 15.73 -8.65 4.39
N ASP A 69 16.92 -9.12 4.73
CA ASP A 69 17.69 -8.56 5.85
C ASP A 69 18.19 -7.13 5.57
N GLU A 70 18.49 -6.80 4.32
CA GLU A 70 18.84 -5.43 3.94
C GLU A 70 17.63 -4.50 4.01
N TRP A 71 16.51 -4.92 3.47
CA TRP A 71 15.25 -4.19 3.57
C TRP A 71 14.81 -3.97 5.03
N LYS A 72 14.94 -5.02 5.86
CA LYS A 72 14.52 -5.00 7.27
C LYS A 72 15.17 -3.89 8.09
N LYS A 73 16.40 -3.50 7.78
CA LYS A 73 17.10 -2.38 8.41
C LYS A 73 16.36 -1.05 8.22
N TYR A 74 15.82 -0.82 7.04
CA TYR A 74 15.03 0.37 6.72
C TYR A 74 13.67 0.31 7.40
N TYR A 75 13.01 -0.84 7.33
CA TYR A 75 11.74 -1.04 8.00
C TYR A 75 11.85 -0.78 9.51
N ASP A 76 12.84 -1.35 10.18
CA ASP A 76 13.09 -1.15 11.63
C ASP A 76 13.48 0.28 11.96
N SER A 77 13.99 1.02 11.00
CA SER A 77 14.25 2.46 11.13
C SER A 77 12.99 3.32 10.94
N GLY A 78 11.84 2.70 10.65
CA GLY A 78 10.54 3.36 10.53
C GLY A 78 10.23 3.93 9.14
N PHE A 79 10.98 3.57 8.11
CA PHE A 79 10.63 3.95 6.74
C PHE A 79 9.38 3.20 6.27
N THR A 80 8.55 3.87 5.47
CA THR A 80 7.41 3.25 4.82
C THR A 80 7.85 2.44 3.62
N THR A 81 7.37 1.22 3.52
CA THR A 81 7.50 0.36 2.35
C THR A 81 6.23 0.39 1.55
N ILE A 82 6.35 0.47 0.23
CA ILE A 82 5.27 0.21 -0.73
C ILE A 82 5.51 -1.16 -1.36
N MET A 83 4.48 -1.97 -1.40
CA MET A 83 4.46 -3.21 -2.16
C MET A 83 3.31 -3.14 -3.15
N SER A 84 3.62 -3.07 -4.44
CA SER A 84 2.62 -2.90 -5.50
C SER A 84 2.08 -4.24 -5.99
N ASN A 85 0.90 -4.20 -6.63
CA ASN A 85 0.25 -5.36 -7.25
C ASN A 85 -0.05 -6.50 -6.24
N VAL A 86 -0.60 -6.14 -5.08
CA VAL A 86 -0.77 -7.08 -3.95
C VAL A 86 -2.07 -7.89 -4.00
N LEU A 87 -3.00 -7.59 -4.90
CA LEU A 87 -4.34 -8.17 -4.86
C LEU A 87 -4.40 -9.67 -5.20
N ASP A 88 -3.29 -10.25 -5.64
CA ASP A 88 -3.17 -11.69 -5.90
C ASP A 88 -2.38 -12.45 -4.83
N LEU A 89 -1.92 -11.81 -3.78
CA LEU A 89 -1.04 -12.42 -2.77
C LEU A 89 -1.76 -13.47 -1.91
N ASN A 90 -3.03 -13.28 -1.62
CA ASN A 90 -3.82 -14.24 -0.87
C ASN A 90 -5.28 -14.29 -1.34
N ILE A 91 -6.06 -15.20 -0.77
CA ILE A 91 -7.45 -15.44 -1.18
C ILE A 91 -8.39 -14.28 -0.79
N GLU A 92 -8.14 -13.60 0.34
CA GLU A 92 -8.98 -12.48 0.79
C GLU A 92 -8.81 -11.27 -0.14
N LEU A 93 -7.57 -10.92 -0.49
CA LEU A 93 -7.25 -9.84 -1.42
C LEU A 93 -7.82 -10.12 -2.82
N ARG A 94 -7.68 -11.36 -3.29
CA ARG A 94 -8.24 -11.78 -4.57
C ARG A 94 -9.76 -11.71 -4.57
N SER A 95 -10.40 -12.17 -3.49
CA SER A 95 -11.85 -12.08 -3.33
C SER A 95 -12.35 -10.63 -3.33
N LEU A 96 -11.61 -9.70 -2.71
CA LEU A 96 -11.93 -8.28 -2.77
C LEU A 96 -11.86 -7.76 -4.21
N ARG A 97 -10.77 -8.05 -4.93
CA ARG A 97 -10.61 -7.67 -6.34
C ARG A 97 -11.76 -8.19 -7.19
N ASP A 98 -12.10 -9.47 -7.02
CA ASP A 98 -13.14 -10.13 -7.82
C ASP A 98 -14.53 -9.55 -7.53
N LYS A 99 -14.84 -9.19 -6.28
CA LYS A 99 -16.09 -8.50 -5.92
C LYS A 99 -16.19 -7.12 -6.59
N ILE A 100 -15.10 -6.34 -6.58
CA ILE A 100 -15.08 -5.04 -7.23
C ILE A 100 -15.23 -5.22 -8.74
N PHE A 101 -14.53 -6.19 -9.34
CA PHE A 101 -14.67 -6.50 -10.77
C PHE A 101 -16.10 -6.91 -11.14
N GLN A 102 -16.76 -7.75 -10.33
CA GLN A 102 -18.16 -8.15 -10.56
C GLN A 102 -19.10 -6.95 -10.54
N TYR A 103 -18.81 -5.95 -9.72
CA TYR A 103 -19.63 -4.75 -9.63
C TYR A 103 -19.33 -3.74 -10.75
N THR A 104 -18.06 -3.52 -11.08
CA THR A 104 -17.63 -2.45 -12.00
C THR A 104 -17.38 -2.92 -13.43
N GLY A 105 -17.10 -4.20 -13.64
CA GLY A 105 -16.57 -4.73 -14.90
C GLY A 105 -15.12 -4.37 -15.19
N THR A 106 -14.43 -3.68 -14.27
CA THR A 106 -13.05 -3.18 -14.43
C THR A 106 -12.11 -3.79 -13.39
N TYR A 107 -10.95 -4.22 -13.84
CA TYR A 107 -9.89 -4.63 -12.91
C TYR A 107 -9.23 -3.42 -12.27
N ILE A 108 -8.92 -3.55 -10.99
CA ILE A 108 -8.25 -2.53 -10.19
C ILE A 108 -6.86 -3.01 -9.78
N ASN A 109 -5.99 -2.07 -9.46
CA ASN A 109 -4.70 -2.33 -8.83
C ASN A 109 -4.76 -2.02 -7.33
N GLY A 110 -3.96 -2.74 -6.55
CA GLY A 110 -3.84 -2.51 -5.11
C GLY A 110 -2.39 -2.53 -4.65
N ASN A 111 -2.07 -1.65 -3.70
CA ASN A 111 -0.74 -1.53 -3.13
C ASN A 111 -0.82 -1.55 -1.61
N PHE A 112 0.12 -2.23 -0.96
CA PHE A 112 0.34 -2.10 0.46
C PHE A 112 1.28 -0.94 0.77
N TYR A 113 0.94 -0.20 1.84
CA TYR A 113 1.79 0.78 2.48
C TYR A 113 1.94 0.38 3.94
N PHE A 114 3.14 0.03 4.35
CA PHE A 114 3.40 -0.47 5.70
C PHE A 114 4.70 0.07 6.29
N SER A 115 4.73 0.19 7.61
CA SER A 115 5.85 0.77 8.36
C SER A 115 5.84 0.23 9.78
N ALA A 116 7.02 0.08 10.38
CA ALA A 116 7.17 -0.16 11.80
C ALA A 116 6.79 1.06 12.67
N GLY A 117 6.56 2.20 12.03
CA GLY A 117 6.32 3.47 12.72
C GLY A 117 7.60 4.13 13.21
N SER A 118 7.60 5.45 13.29
CA SER A 118 8.72 6.23 13.84
C SER A 118 8.29 7.65 14.20
N THR A 119 8.85 8.17 15.28
CA THR A 119 8.75 9.59 15.61
C THR A 119 9.83 10.43 14.95
N LYS A 120 10.87 9.80 14.37
CA LYS A 120 12.06 10.47 13.84
C LYS A 120 11.97 10.75 12.35
N HIS A 121 11.21 9.98 11.62
CA HIS A 121 11.13 10.08 10.17
C HIS A 121 9.73 10.49 9.73
N ARG A 122 9.66 11.35 8.73
CA ARG A 122 8.45 11.59 7.97
C ARG A 122 8.21 10.33 7.15
N VAL A 123 7.12 9.62 7.45
CA VAL A 123 6.89 8.27 6.94
C VAL A 123 6.14 8.24 5.62
N SER A 124 6.01 9.36 4.91
CA SER A 124 5.29 9.37 3.65
C SER A 124 5.73 10.44 2.67
N PHE A 125 5.05 10.42 1.54
CA PHE A 125 5.21 11.39 0.47
C PHE A 125 4.91 12.82 0.91
N ASP A 126 5.54 13.76 0.23
CA ASP A 126 5.07 15.14 0.20
C ASP A 126 3.63 15.19 -0.34
N PRO A 127 2.87 16.25 -0.03
CA PRO A 127 1.55 16.41 -0.59
C PRO A 127 1.56 16.23 -2.11
N HIS A 128 0.71 15.36 -2.60
CA HIS A 128 0.60 15.02 -4.02
C HIS A 128 -0.86 14.69 -4.37
N GLU A 129 -1.13 14.57 -5.65
CA GLU A 129 -2.43 14.23 -6.21
C GLU A 129 -2.31 13.11 -7.24
N HIS A 130 -3.40 12.44 -7.52
CA HIS A 130 -3.49 11.43 -8.57
C HIS A 130 -4.54 11.81 -9.61
N ASN A 131 -4.39 11.32 -10.83
CA ASN A 131 -5.37 11.42 -11.90
C ASN A 131 -6.36 10.23 -11.92
N TYR A 132 -6.63 9.66 -10.76
CA TYR A 132 -7.59 8.59 -10.50
C TYR A 132 -8.03 8.64 -9.04
N ASN A 133 -9.16 8.00 -8.74
CA ASN A 133 -9.63 7.88 -7.36
C ASN A 133 -8.83 6.82 -6.61
N VAL A 134 -8.60 7.05 -5.31
CA VAL A 134 -7.94 6.08 -4.43
C VAL A 134 -8.85 5.76 -3.26
N ILE A 135 -9.12 4.47 -3.05
CA ILE A 135 -9.72 4.02 -1.79
C ILE A 135 -8.62 3.47 -0.91
N LEU A 136 -8.50 4.01 0.29
CA LEU A 136 -7.58 3.52 1.31
C LEU A 136 -8.34 2.71 2.34
N LYS A 137 -7.88 1.48 2.57
CA LYS A 137 -8.36 0.57 3.61
C LYS A 137 -7.26 0.34 4.64
N PRO A 138 -7.40 0.81 5.89
CA PRO A 138 -6.50 0.41 6.97
C PRO A 138 -6.72 -1.07 7.29
N ILE A 139 -5.63 -1.84 7.41
CA ILE A 139 -5.66 -3.24 7.82
C ILE A 139 -5.34 -3.34 9.31
N TYR A 140 -4.22 -2.74 9.74
CA TYR A 140 -3.89 -2.57 11.15
C TYR A 140 -3.09 -1.29 11.39
N GLY A 141 -3.04 -0.87 12.66
CA GLY A 141 -2.37 0.34 13.09
C GLY A 141 -3.15 1.60 12.74
N LYS A 142 -2.49 2.74 12.91
CA LYS A 142 -3.08 4.05 12.64
C LYS A 142 -2.09 5.02 12.04
N SER A 143 -2.59 6.00 11.31
CA SER A 143 -1.80 7.08 10.72
C SER A 143 -2.60 8.36 10.65
N THR A 144 -1.89 9.49 10.69
CA THR A 144 -2.48 10.82 10.54
C THR A 144 -2.33 11.25 9.08
N TRP A 145 -3.46 11.56 8.46
CA TRP A 145 -3.56 11.98 7.08
C TRP A 145 -3.93 13.45 6.98
N GLN A 146 -3.46 14.07 5.91
CA GLN A 146 -3.91 15.37 5.47
C GLN A 146 -4.59 15.23 4.11
N LEU A 147 -5.80 15.76 4.00
CA LEU A 147 -6.58 15.82 2.76
C LEU A 147 -7.17 17.22 2.66
N SER A 148 -6.92 17.92 1.57
CA SER A 148 -7.42 19.31 1.33
C SER A 148 -7.15 20.26 2.50
N GLY A 149 -6.00 20.14 3.15
CA GLY A 149 -5.61 20.97 4.29
C GLY A 149 -6.23 20.57 5.63
N SER A 150 -7.12 19.57 5.67
CA SER A 150 -7.69 19.02 6.90
C SER A 150 -6.90 17.81 7.37
N GLU A 151 -6.60 17.75 8.66
CA GLU A 151 -5.89 16.62 9.28
C GLU A 151 -6.88 15.70 10.01
N PHE A 152 -6.71 14.38 9.86
CA PHE A 152 -7.53 13.37 10.54
C PHE A 152 -6.78 12.07 10.75
N GLU A 153 -7.20 11.29 11.76
CA GLU A 153 -6.65 9.97 12.04
C GLU A 153 -7.41 8.89 11.27
N VAL A 154 -6.67 7.98 10.67
CA VAL A 154 -7.18 6.80 9.98
C VAL A 154 -6.72 5.55 10.71
N SER A 155 -7.70 4.71 11.12
CA SER A 155 -7.38 3.50 11.89
C SER A 155 -8.31 2.30 11.63
N LYS A 156 -9.54 2.53 11.19
CA LYS A 156 -10.53 1.44 11.07
C LYS A 156 -11.36 1.48 9.79
N LYS A 157 -11.86 2.66 9.41
CA LYS A 157 -12.73 2.82 8.25
C LYS A 157 -11.95 3.16 7.02
N SER A 158 -12.36 2.56 5.92
CA SER A 158 -11.86 2.94 4.59
C SER A 158 -12.33 4.36 4.24
N PHE A 159 -11.58 5.06 3.44
CA PHE A 159 -11.98 6.36 2.93
C PHE A 159 -11.56 6.56 1.48
N LEU A 160 -12.28 7.42 0.79
CA LEU A 160 -12.02 7.79 -0.59
C LEU A 160 -11.17 9.06 -0.64
N ILE A 161 -10.14 9.03 -1.47
CA ILE A 161 -9.38 10.17 -1.92
C ILE A 161 -9.80 10.41 -3.37
N PRO A 162 -10.55 11.48 -3.67
CA PRO A 162 -10.97 11.78 -5.02
C PRO A 162 -9.80 12.09 -5.95
N GLU A 163 -10.00 11.86 -7.25
CA GLU A 163 -9.08 12.31 -8.29
C GLU A 163 -8.79 13.82 -8.15
N GLY A 164 -7.52 14.22 -8.30
CA GLY A 164 -7.06 15.59 -8.19
C GLY A 164 -7.00 16.14 -6.76
N GLU A 165 -7.33 15.34 -5.76
CA GLU A 165 -7.32 15.79 -4.37
C GLU A 165 -5.93 15.65 -3.74
N SER A 166 -5.37 16.80 -3.28
CA SER A 166 -4.05 16.81 -2.65
C SER A 166 -4.07 16.14 -1.28
N HIS A 167 -3.19 15.18 -1.09
CA HIS A 167 -3.12 14.39 0.14
C HIS A 167 -1.69 14.01 0.52
N SER A 168 -1.51 13.75 1.81
CA SER A 168 -0.24 13.23 2.38
C SER A 168 -0.51 12.45 3.67
N VAL A 169 0.48 11.65 4.09
CA VAL A 169 0.50 11.05 5.43
C VAL A 169 1.49 11.82 6.30
N ASN A 170 1.01 12.54 7.29
CA ASN A 170 1.84 13.42 8.09
C ASN A 170 2.59 12.68 9.20
N LYS A 171 1.99 11.62 9.75
CA LYS A 171 2.56 10.93 10.90
C LYS A 171 2.15 9.46 10.95
N CYS A 172 3.12 8.62 11.25
CA CYS A 172 2.92 7.21 11.57
C CYS A 172 3.85 6.84 12.74
N VAL A 173 3.31 6.84 13.95
CA VAL A 173 4.08 6.57 15.18
C VAL A 173 4.17 5.07 15.44
N ASP A 174 3.07 4.37 15.23
CA ASP A 174 2.94 2.94 15.47
C ASP A 174 3.08 2.16 14.17
N LYS A 175 3.35 0.86 14.29
CA LYS A 175 3.34 0.02 13.11
C LYS A 175 1.96 0.00 12.45
N LYS A 176 1.95 0.04 11.13
CA LYS A 176 0.73 0.06 10.32
C LYS A 176 0.84 -0.73 9.05
N LEU A 177 -0.30 -1.18 8.56
CA LEU A 177 -0.52 -1.64 7.20
C LEU A 177 -1.79 -1.01 6.64
N SER A 178 -1.71 -0.45 5.46
CA SER A 178 -2.86 0.01 4.68
C SER A 178 -2.82 -0.61 3.28
N LEU A 179 -3.99 -0.90 2.73
CA LEU A 179 -4.21 -1.23 1.34
C LEU A 179 -4.77 0.00 0.62
N THR A 180 -4.16 0.42 -0.47
CA THR A 180 -4.74 1.38 -1.40
C THR A 180 -5.23 0.67 -2.64
N LEU A 181 -6.38 1.08 -3.14
CA LEU A 181 -6.99 0.59 -4.37
C LEU A 181 -7.10 1.75 -5.34
N ASN A 182 -6.52 1.61 -6.53
CA ASN A 182 -6.56 2.60 -7.59
C ASN A 182 -7.78 2.34 -8.46
N ILE A 183 -8.74 3.28 -8.47
CA ILE A 183 -10.02 3.20 -9.18
C ILE A 183 -10.02 4.21 -10.32
N GLN A 184 -10.10 3.72 -11.54
CA GLN A 184 -10.21 4.54 -12.75
C GLN A 184 -11.66 4.69 -13.20
#